data_0980fc393a21d7d052bffa98e407aeff
#
_entry.id   0980fc393a21d7d052bffa98e407aeff
#
_cell.length_a   1.000
_cell.length_b   1.000
_cell.length_c   1.000
_cell.angle_alpha   90.00
_cell.angle_beta   90.00
_cell.angle_gamma   90.00
#
_symmetry.space_group_name_H-M   'P 1'
#
loop_
_entity.id
_entity.type
_entity.pdbx_description
1 polymer ?
#
loop_
_entity_poly.entity_id
_entity_poly.type
_entity_poly.pdbx_seq_one_letter_code
_entity_poly.pdbx_strand_id
1 'polypeptide(L)'
;KFIGLLLGVEKEGNERFAAIEKRYNELKELTADGKVKKCPIVFSGELRGGNWYAVGGKSFLAQLFKDAGADYFLKDDERSGGVTLDFETVYNQADDADFWRIVNSFPGTFSYEALKEQDPRYADFRAFREKGIIYCNMKNTPFYESMPTEPEIVLADLLHIFHPDLLPDHEPVYYSRLK
;
A
#
# COMPACT_ATOMS: atom_id res chain seq x y z
N LYS A 1 -8.03 -19.09 10.21
CA LYS A 1 -8.49 -20.12 11.18
C LYS A 1 -9.84 -20.72 10.80
N PHE A 2 -10.89 -19.90 10.62
CA PHE A 2 -12.25 -20.36 10.30
C PHE A 2 -12.33 -21.26 9.04
N ILE A 3 -11.63 -20.90 7.96
CA ILE A 3 -11.57 -21.72 6.74
C ILE A 3 -10.93 -23.09 7.01
N GLY A 4 -9.88 -23.13 7.83
CA GLY A 4 -9.23 -24.40 8.23
C GLY A 4 -10.18 -25.33 8.96
N LEU A 5 -11.05 -24.78 9.84
CA LEU A 5 -12.11 -25.51 10.52
C LEU A 5 -13.10 -26.14 9.50
N LEU A 6 -13.58 -25.33 8.55
CA LEU A 6 -14.53 -25.82 7.53
C LEU A 6 -13.97 -26.89 6.62
N LEU A 7 -12.67 -26.87 6.35
CA LEU A 7 -11.98 -27.82 5.46
C LEU A 7 -11.38 -29.02 6.23
N GLY A 8 -11.51 -29.10 7.55
CA GLY A 8 -10.92 -30.17 8.38
C GLY A 8 -9.38 -30.12 8.46
N VAL A 9 -8.76 -28.95 8.22
CA VAL A 9 -7.31 -28.72 8.28
C VAL A 9 -6.97 -27.67 9.35
N GLU A 10 -7.60 -27.78 10.51
CA GLU A 10 -7.48 -26.80 11.59
C GLU A 10 -6.04 -26.63 12.09
N LYS A 11 -5.32 -27.74 12.23
CA LYS A 11 -3.94 -27.71 12.73
C LYS A 11 -3.04 -26.88 11.82
N GLU A 12 -3.03 -27.19 10.53
CA GLU A 12 -2.25 -26.49 9.52
C GLU A 12 -2.67 -25.00 9.41
N GLY A 13 -4.00 -24.74 9.43
CA GLY A 13 -4.53 -23.39 9.41
C GLY A 13 -4.12 -22.56 10.63
N ASN A 14 -4.04 -23.17 11.82
CA ASN A 14 -3.59 -22.49 13.03
C ASN A 14 -2.08 -22.26 13.04
N GLU A 15 -1.28 -23.25 12.60
CA GLU A 15 0.17 -23.14 12.49
C GLU A 15 0.56 -22.04 11.49
N ARG A 16 -0.06 -22.04 10.31
CA ARG A 16 0.16 -20.98 9.29
C ARG A 16 -0.24 -19.58 9.80
N PHE A 17 -1.41 -19.47 10.44
CA PHE A 17 -1.84 -18.20 11.02
C PHE A 17 -0.85 -17.70 12.07
N ALA A 18 -0.40 -18.56 12.98
CA ALA A 18 0.56 -18.18 14.02
C ALA A 18 1.91 -17.72 13.43
N ALA A 19 2.38 -18.34 12.37
CA ALA A 19 3.60 -17.93 11.67
C ALA A 19 3.44 -16.53 11.03
N ILE A 20 2.32 -16.29 10.32
CA ILE A 20 1.99 -14.99 9.71
C ILE A 20 1.89 -13.91 10.79
N GLU A 21 1.11 -14.16 11.86
CA GLU A 21 0.91 -13.22 12.97
C GLU A 21 2.24 -12.86 13.64
N LYS A 22 3.08 -13.86 13.90
CA LYS A 22 4.41 -13.65 14.48
C LYS A 22 5.25 -12.74 13.58
N ARG A 23 5.35 -13.08 12.29
CA ARG A 23 6.16 -12.30 11.33
C ARG A 23 5.63 -10.89 11.15
N TYR A 24 4.31 -10.72 11.06
CA TYR A 24 3.67 -9.40 10.96
C TYR A 24 4.03 -8.52 12.16
N ASN A 25 3.92 -9.06 13.37
CA ASN A 25 4.24 -8.32 14.60
C ASN A 25 5.74 -7.98 14.70
N GLU A 26 6.64 -8.89 14.33
CA GLU A 26 8.07 -8.61 14.25
C GLU A 26 8.38 -7.44 13.30
N LEU A 27 7.74 -7.40 12.13
CA LEU A 27 7.90 -6.32 11.16
C LEU A 27 7.36 -4.98 11.70
N LYS A 28 6.16 -5.00 12.28
CA LYS A 28 5.53 -3.83 12.88
C LYS A 28 6.37 -3.23 14.00
N GLU A 29 7.05 -4.04 14.80
CA GLU A 29 7.96 -3.58 15.86
C GLU A 29 9.17 -2.79 15.33
N LEU A 30 9.51 -2.92 14.04
CA LEU A 30 10.59 -2.13 13.44
C LEU A 30 10.27 -0.64 13.35
N THR A 31 9.00 -0.29 13.32
CA THR A 31 8.53 1.11 13.25
C THR A 31 7.96 1.63 14.57
N ALA A 32 7.91 0.77 15.62
CA ALA A 32 7.33 1.15 16.91
C ALA A 32 8.14 2.27 17.60
N ASP A 33 7.41 3.13 18.31
CA ASP A 33 7.89 4.13 19.27
C ASP A 33 9.28 4.77 19.03
N GLY A 34 9.32 5.69 18.05
CA GLY A 34 10.51 6.52 17.83
C GLY A 34 11.68 5.86 17.09
N LYS A 35 11.52 4.63 16.63
CA LYS A 35 12.52 3.93 15.78
C LYS A 35 12.59 4.54 14.37
N VAL A 36 11.52 5.17 13.93
CA VAL A 36 11.42 5.83 12.63
C VAL A 36 11.65 7.33 12.80
N LYS A 37 12.66 7.87 12.10
CA LYS A 37 13.02 9.30 12.19
C LYS A 37 12.03 10.22 11.46
N LYS A 38 11.40 9.73 10.41
CA LYS A 38 10.43 10.47 9.58
C LYS A 38 9.29 9.52 9.20
N CYS A 39 8.08 9.95 9.45
CA CYS A 39 6.87 9.25 9.01
C CYS A 39 6.48 9.83 7.64
N PRO A 40 6.70 9.10 6.52
CA PRO A 40 6.35 9.62 5.21
C PRO A 40 4.84 9.67 5.03
N ILE A 41 4.36 10.63 4.25
CA ILE A 41 2.95 10.73 3.87
C ILE A 41 2.72 9.90 2.61
N VAL A 42 1.69 9.06 2.64
CA VAL A 42 1.29 8.21 1.51
C VAL A 42 -0.17 8.41 1.14
N PHE A 43 -0.44 8.49 -0.16
CA PHE A 43 -1.80 8.45 -0.67
C PHE A 43 -2.00 7.31 -1.67
N SER A 44 -3.25 6.96 -1.96
CA SER A 44 -3.57 5.83 -2.83
C SER A 44 -4.74 6.14 -3.76
N GLY A 45 -4.87 5.36 -4.82
CA GLY A 45 -5.96 5.45 -5.78
C GLY A 45 -5.55 6.08 -7.10
N GLU A 46 -6.53 6.19 -7.99
CA GLU A 46 -6.41 6.75 -9.33
C GLU A 46 -7.76 7.36 -9.76
N LEU A 47 -7.71 8.30 -10.70
CA LEU A 47 -8.91 8.78 -11.39
C LEU A 47 -9.48 7.71 -12.33
N ARG A 48 -10.78 7.47 -12.24
CA ARG A 48 -11.53 6.65 -13.19
C ARG A 48 -12.88 7.30 -13.46
N GLY A 49 -13.15 7.62 -14.70
CA GLY A 49 -14.41 8.27 -15.07
C GLY A 49 -14.64 9.61 -14.35
N GLY A 50 -13.60 10.38 -14.09
CA GLY A 50 -13.66 11.67 -13.41
C GLY A 50 -13.69 11.62 -11.88
N ASN A 51 -13.75 10.42 -11.28
CA ASN A 51 -13.72 10.24 -9.84
C ASN A 51 -12.41 9.59 -9.38
N TRP A 52 -11.87 10.03 -8.24
CA TRP A 52 -10.76 9.39 -7.57
C TRP A 52 -11.27 8.30 -6.61
N TYR A 53 -10.77 7.09 -6.77
CA TYR A 53 -11.13 5.97 -5.91
C TYR A 53 -9.99 5.68 -4.93
N ALA A 54 -10.24 5.96 -3.66
CA ALA A 54 -9.35 5.68 -2.54
C ALA A 54 -10.05 4.74 -1.54
N VAL A 55 -9.42 4.51 -0.39
CA VAL A 55 -10.01 3.79 0.74
C VAL A 55 -9.97 4.67 1.98
N GLY A 56 -10.92 4.48 2.89
CA GLY A 56 -11.00 5.26 4.12
C GLY A 56 -9.90 4.93 5.13
N GLY A 57 -9.75 5.77 6.14
CA GLY A 57 -8.70 5.70 7.16
C GLY A 57 -8.81 4.50 8.10
N LYS A 58 -9.99 3.86 8.19
CA LYS A 58 -10.20 2.62 8.96
C LYS A 58 -10.12 1.35 8.10
N SER A 59 -9.59 1.46 6.89
CA SER A 59 -9.40 0.32 6.00
C SER A 59 -8.18 -0.51 6.40
N PHE A 60 -8.16 -1.76 5.93
CA PHE A 60 -7.00 -2.64 6.06
C PHE A 60 -5.73 -2.04 5.46
N LEU A 61 -5.84 -1.37 4.30
CA LEU A 61 -4.70 -0.72 3.65
C LEU A 61 -4.16 0.46 4.48
N ALA A 62 -5.04 1.30 5.05
CA ALA A 62 -4.62 2.39 5.93
C ALA A 62 -3.90 1.87 7.18
N GLN A 63 -4.35 0.72 7.72
CA GLN A 63 -3.66 0.05 8.83
C GLN A 63 -2.28 -0.46 8.43
N LEU A 64 -2.13 -1.05 7.23
CA LEU A 64 -0.83 -1.48 6.71
C LEU A 64 0.15 -0.30 6.56
N PHE A 65 -0.29 0.85 6.04
CA PHE A 65 0.55 2.04 5.97
C PHE A 65 1.00 2.51 7.34
N LYS A 66 0.09 2.56 8.30
CA LYS A 66 0.40 2.92 9.69
C LYS A 66 1.41 1.94 10.31
N ASP A 67 1.19 0.63 10.15
CA ASP A 67 2.09 -0.40 10.69
C ASP A 67 3.45 -0.41 9.98
N ALA A 68 3.51 0.07 8.73
CA ALA A 68 4.76 0.33 8.00
C ALA A 68 5.43 1.67 8.35
N GLY A 69 4.92 2.42 9.33
CA GLY A 69 5.48 3.69 9.78
C GLY A 69 5.24 4.85 8.84
N ALA A 70 4.12 4.87 8.11
CA ALA A 70 3.71 5.96 7.24
C ALA A 70 2.36 6.56 7.67
N ASP A 71 2.15 7.83 7.36
CA ASP A 71 0.89 8.52 7.54
C ASP A 71 0.06 8.45 6.25
N TYR A 72 -1.16 7.93 6.37
CA TYR A 72 -2.09 7.87 5.24
C TYR A 72 -2.86 9.20 5.11
N PHE A 73 -2.98 9.74 3.89
CA PHE A 73 -3.62 11.06 3.67
C PHE A 73 -5.08 11.14 4.15
N LEU A 74 -5.81 10.00 4.22
CA LEU A 74 -7.16 9.89 4.78
C LEU A 74 -7.18 9.21 6.16
N LYS A 75 -6.11 9.30 6.96
CA LYS A 75 -6.01 8.61 8.26
C LYS A 75 -7.15 8.93 9.23
N ASP A 76 -7.73 10.12 9.12
CA ASP A 76 -8.82 10.60 9.98
C ASP A 76 -10.22 10.28 9.42
N ASP A 77 -10.31 9.66 8.23
CA ASP A 77 -11.57 9.21 7.67
C ASP A 77 -12.06 7.93 8.36
N GLU A 78 -13.29 7.99 8.90
CA GLU A 78 -13.88 6.92 9.71
C GLU A 78 -14.35 5.70 8.91
N ARG A 79 -14.34 5.76 7.57
CA ARG A 79 -14.79 4.68 6.69
C ARG A 79 -13.74 3.57 6.60
N SER A 80 -14.19 2.32 6.56
CA SER A 80 -13.34 1.15 6.35
C SER A 80 -13.31 0.65 4.90
N GLY A 81 -14.20 1.16 4.04
CA GLY A 81 -14.35 0.76 2.65
C GLY A 81 -13.84 1.79 1.67
N GLY A 82 -14.29 1.65 0.40
CA GLY A 82 -13.97 2.58 -0.67
C GLY A 82 -14.52 3.98 -0.44
N VAL A 83 -13.76 4.97 -0.88
CA VAL A 83 -14.07 6.40 -0.81
C VAL A 83 -13.95 6.97 -2.20
N THR A 84 -14.97 7.72 -2.63
CA THR A 84 -14.95 8.45 -3.89
C THR A 84 -14.73 9.94 -3.60
N LEU A 85 -13.73 10.53 -4.25
CA LEU A 85 -13.34 11.93 -4.12
C LEU A 85 -13.21 12.56 -5.51
N ASP A 86 -13.21 13.87 -5.60
CA ASP A 86 -12.76 14.60 -6.78
C ASP A 86 -11.23 14.79 -6.75
N PHE A 87 -10.67 15.16 -7.90
CA PHE A 87 -9.23 15.38 -8.03
C PHE A 87 -8.72 16.50 -7.12
N GLU A 88 -9.47 17.60 -7.05
CA GLU A 88 -9.10 18.79 -6.29
C GLU A 88 -9.02 18.50 -4.79
N THR A 89 -9.97 17.72 -4.29
CA THR A 89 -9.96 17.25 -2.89
C THR A 89 -8.72 16.41 -2.58
N VAL A 90 -8.35 15.48 -3.47
CA VAL A 90 -7.16 14.65 -3.31
C VAL A 90 -5.90 15.50 -3.42
N TYR A 91 -5.83 16.40 -4.40
CA TYR A 91 -4.69 17.28 -4.58
C TYR A 91 -4.44 18.15 -3.34
N ASN A 92 -5.49 18.79 -2.81
CA ASN A 92 -5.37 19.62 -1.61
C ASN A 92 -4.90 18.88 -0.36
N GLN A 93 -5.06 17.55 -0.30
CA GLN A 93 -4.69 16.73 0.86
C GLN A 93 -3.39 15.95 0.67
N ALA A 94 -2.92 15.80 -0.56
CA ALA A 94 -1.81 14.90 -0.89
C ALA A 94 -0.81 15.47 -1.91
N ASP A 95 -0.87 16.76 -2.24
CA ASP A 95 0.04 17.40 -3.21
C ASP A 95 1.51 17.30 -2.80
N ASP A 96 1.78 17.35 -1.50
CA ASP A 96 3.11 17.23 -0.89
C ASP A 96 3.42 15.84 -0.30
N ALA A 97 2.58 14.83 -0.56
CA ALA A 97 2.83 13.46 -0.11
C ALA A 97 4.15 12.89 -0.67
N ASP A 98 4.85 12.12 0.16
CA ASP A 98 6.12 11.48 -0.21
C ASP A 98 5.91 10.32 -1.18
N PHE A 99 4.80 9.57 -1.04
CA PHE A 99 4.52 8.38 -1.82
C PHE A 99 3.09 8.35 -2.36
N TRP A 100 2.96 7.80 -3.56
CA TRP A 100 1.68 7.50 -4.20
C TRP A 100 1.58 6.01 -4.54
N ARG A 101 0.67 5.30 -3.88
CA ARG A 101 0.44 3.88 -4.13
C ARG A 101 -0.60 3.68 -5.22
N ILE A 102 -0.23 2.93 -6.27
CA ILE A 102 -1.07 2.56 -7.42
C ILE A 102 -1.12 1.03 -7.55
N VAL A 103 -2.32 0.48 -7.70
CA VAL A 103 -2.54 -0.94 -8.04
C VAL A 103 -3.55 -1.02 -9.15
N ASN A 104 -3.13 -1.48 -10.31
CA ASN A 104 -3.99 -1.62 -11.47
C ASN A 104 -3.53 -2.77 -12.39
N SER A 105 -4.30 -3.01 -13.45
CA SER A 105 -4.01 -4.02 -14.48
C SER A 105 -3.61 -3.35 -15.79
N PHE A 106 -2.60 -2.46 -15.75
CA PHE A 106 -2.17 -1.71 -16.93
C PHE A 106 -1.65 -2.65 -18.02
N PRO A 107 -2.08 -2.50 -19.27
CA PRO A 107 -1.55 -3.29 -20.39
C PRO A 107 -0.17 -2.75 -20.83
N GLY A 108 0.85 -3.59 -20.80
CA GLY A 108 2.21 -3.21 -21.16
C GLY A 108 3.03 -2.68 -19.99
N THR A 109 4.01 -1.83 -20.28
CA THR A 109 4.87 -1.23 -19.26
C THR A 109 4.23 0.01 -18.68
N PHE A 110 3.96 -0.01 -17.37
CA PHE A 110 3.51 1.18 -16.65
C PHE A 110 4.73 2.06 -16.35
N SER A 111 4.63 3.34 -16.65
CA SER A 111 5.72 4.30 -16.47
C SER A 111 5.18 5.67 -16.04
N TYR A 112 6.06 6.59 -15.67
CA TYR A 112 5.69 7.98 -15.37
C TYR A 112 5.07 8.69 -16.59
N GLU A 113 5.54 8.37 -17.79
CA GLU A 113 4.98 8.88 -19.05
C GLU A 113 3.57 8.37 -19.26
N ALA A 114 3.35 7.05 -19.12
CA ALA A 114 2.04 6.44 -19.26
C ALA A 114 1.05 6.98 -18.22
N LEU A 115 1.51 7.23 -16.99
CA LEU A 115 0.68 7.83 -15.96
C LEU A 115 0.31 9.29 -16.28
N LYS A 116 1.27 10.08 -16.78
CA LYS A 116 1.04 11.47 -17.21
C LYS A 116 0.12 11.56 -18.45
N GLU A 117 0.16 10.58 -19.34
CA GLU A 117 -0.76 10.49 -20.47
C GLU A 117 -2.20 10.21 -20.06
N GLN A 118 -2.43 9.49 -18.95
CA GLN A 118 -3.76 9.27 -18.41
C GLN A 118 -4.40 10.57 -17.89
N ASP A 119 -3.62 11.36 -17.14
CA ASP A 119 -4.02 12.70 -16.69
C ASP A 119 -2.77 13.56 -16.45
N PRO A 120 -2.56 14.65 -17.22
CA PRO A 120 -1.39 15.51 -17.07
C PRO A 120 -1.22 16.11 -15.67
N ARG A 121 -2.31 16.31 -14.92
CA ARG A 121 -2.32 16.88 -13.57
C ARG A 121 -1.62 15.96 -12.55
N TYR A 122 -1.44 14.69 -12.87
CA TYR A 122 -0.69 13.77 -12.02
C TYR A 122 0.75 14.21 -11.79
N ALA A 123 1.33 14.95 -12.76
CA ALA A 123 2.66 15.50 -12.63
C ALA A 123 2.79 16.62 -11.58
N ASP A 124 1.67 17.15 -11.08
CA ASP A 124 1.66 18.19 -10.06
C ASP A 124 1.85 17.63 -8.65
N PHE A 125 1.63 16.32 -8.44
CA PHE A 125 1.92 15.68 -7.15
C PHE A 125 3.44 15.58 -6.90
N ARG A 126 3.88 15.87 -5.68
CA ARG A 126 5.27 15.72 -5.27
C ARG A 126 5.76 14.28 -5.45
N ALA A 127 4.94 13.29 -5.07
CA ALA A 127 5.27 11.87 -5.25
C ALA A 127 5.56 11.49 -6.70
N PHE A 128 4.92 12.16 -7.68
CA PHE A 128 5.26 11.97 -9.10
C PHE A 128 6.62 12.59 -9.42
N ARG A 129 6.84 13.86 -9.04
CA ARG A 129 8.08 14.61 -9.35
C ARG A 129 9.32 14.00 -8.71
N GLU A 130 9.19 13.48 -7.48
CA GLU A 130 10.28 12.91 -6.68
C GLU A 130 10.43 11.39 -6.83
N LYS A 131 9.75 10.79 -7.82
CA LYS A 131 9.81 9.34 -8.11
C LYS A 131 9.37 8.47 -6.93
N GLY A 132 8.36 8.93 -6.19
CA GLY A 132 7.75 8.26 -5.03
C GLY A 132 6.57 7.35 -5.37
N ILE A 133 6.37 6.93 -6.63
CA ILE A 133 5.26 6.06 -6.99
C ILE A 133 5.57 4.61 -6.61
N ILE A 134 4.64 4.01 -5.86
CA ILE A 134 4.65 2.60 -5.45
C ILE A 134 3.64 1.85 -6.31
N TYR A 135 4.08 0.86 -7.04
CA TYR A 135 3.28 0.20 -8.06
C TYR A 135 3.18 -1.31 -7.85
N CYS A 136 1.98 -1.84 -8.09
CA CYS A 136 1.72 -3.27 -8.24
C CYS A 136 0.88 -3.51 -9.49
N ASN A 137 1.38 -4.34 -10.42
CA ASN A 137 0.62 -4.74 -11.60
C ASN A 137 -0.13 -6.06 -11.34
N MET A 138 -1.45 -5.98 -11.23
CA MET A 138 -2.30 -7.15 -11.01
C MET A 138 -2.34 -8.15 -12.16
N LYS A 139 -1.81 -7.80 -13.35
CA LYS A 139 -1.64 -8.78 -14.44
C LYS A 139 -0.51 -9.77 -14.16
N ASN A 140 0.50 -9.32 -13.43
CA ASN A 140 1.70 -10.11 -13.14
C ASN A 140 1.69 -10.67 -11.70
N THR A 141 0.90 -10.05 -10.83
CA THR A 141 0.87 -10.37 -9.39
C THR A 141 -0.58 -10.53 -8.95
N PRO A 142 -0.99 -11.70 -8.43
CA PRO A 142 -2.35 -11.95 -7.95
C PRO A 142 -2.58 -11.27 -6.60
N PHE A 143 -2.54 -9.92 -6.59
CA PHE A 143 -2.51 -9.11 -5.37
C PHE A 143 -3.73 -9.36 -4.47
N TYR A 144 -4.94 -9.26 -5.02
CA TYR A 144 -6.16 -9.40 -4.21
C TYR A 144 -6.47 -10.86 -3.82
N GLU A 145 -5.94 -11.82 -4.55
CA GLU A 145 -6.09 -13.24 -4.27
C GLU A 145 -5.14 -13.70 -3.16
N SER A 146 -3.91 -13.18 -3.13
CA SER A 146 -2.85 -13.65 -2.22
C SER A 146 -2.71 -12.77 -0.98
N MET A 147 -2.79 -11.45 -1.12
CA MET A 147 -2.58 -10.48 -0.05
C MET A 147 -3.38 -10.75 1.24
N PRO A 148 -4.65 -11.23 1.19
CA PRO A 148 -5.40 -11.50 2.43
C PRO A 148 -4.80 -12.62 3.30
N THR A 149 -3.96 -13.47 2.70
CA THR A 149 -3.27 -14.57 3.39
C THR A 149 -1.78 -14.35 3.59
N GLU A 150 -1.26 -13.20 3.12
CA GLU A 150 0.16 -12.83 3.15
C GLU A 150 0.36 -11.35 3.56
N PRO A 151 -0.35 -10.86 4.58
CA PRO A 151 -0.27 -9.45 4.99
C PRO A 151 1.13 -9.06 5.48
N GLU A 152 1.90 -10.00 6.01
CA GLU A 152 3.28 -9.80 6.45
C GLU A 152 4.22 -9.51 5.28
N ILE A 153 3.97 -10.09 4.10
CA ILE A 153 4.76 -9.82 2.89
C ILE A 153 4.47 -8.41 2.38
N VAL A 154 3.18 -8.04 2.34
CA VAL A 154 2.77 -6.68 1.95
C VAL A 154 3.36 -5.63 2.90
N LEU A 155 3.36 -5.91 4.21
CA LEU A 155 3.96 -5.04 5.21
C LEU A 155 5.48 -4.93 5.00
N ALA A 156 6.17 -6.04 4.70
CA ALA A 156 7.61 -6.03 4.44
C ALA A 156 7.97 -5.19 3.21
N ASP A 157 7.19 -5.30 2.10
CA ASP A 157 7.38 -4.48 0.91
C ASP A 157 7.25 -2.98 1.23
N LEU A 158 6.20 -2.60 1.97
CA LEU A 158 5.97 -1.21 2.37
C LEU A 158 7.07 -0.69 3.30
N LEU A 159 7.50 -1.48 4.28
CA LEU A 159 8.62 -1.15 5.16
C LEU A 159 9.91 -0.91 4.39
N HIS A 160 10.25 -1.80 3.46
CA HIS A 160 11.43 -1.64 2.60
C HIS A 160 11.36 -0.37 1.74
N ILE A 161 10.17 -0.02 1.24
CA ILE A 161 9.98 1.18 0.41
C ILE A 161 10.05 2.46 1.25
N PHE A 162 9.41 2.49 2.41
CA PHE A 162 9.33 3.68 3.25
C PHE A 162 10.61 3.89 4.08
N HIS A 163 11.21 2.80 4.53
CA HIS A 163 12.36 2.78 5.45
C HIS A 163 13.37 1.71 5.00
N PRO A 164 14.08 1.91 3.87
CA PRO A 164 14.95 0.89 3.29
C PRO A 164 16.04 0.40 4.25
N ASP A 165 16.49 1.25 5.16
CA ASP A 165 17.50 0.90 6.16
C ASP A 165 17.01 -0.15 7.19
N LEU A 166 15.69 -0.32 7.37
CA LEU A 166 15.13 -1.29 8.31
C LEU A 166 15.06 -2.71 7.73
N LEU A 167 14.96 -2.83 6.41
CA LEU A 167 14.89 -4.12 5.69
C LEU A 167 15.73 -4.04 4.41
N PRO A 168 17.06 -3.84 4.48
CA PRO A 168 17.90 -3.59 3.31
C PRO A 168 17.93 -4.78 2.32
N ASP A 169 17.85 -6.01 2.83
CA ASP A 169 17.95 -7.23 2.02
C ASP A 169 16.58 -7.78 1.58
N HIS A 170 15.48 -7.03 1.80
CA HIS A 170 14.15 -7.48 1.39
C HIS A 170 13.97 -7.37 -0.11
N GLU A 171 13.57 -8.46 -0.75
CA GLU A 171 13.17 -8.49 -2.16
C GLU A 171 11.65 -8.29 -2.26
N PRO A 172 11.18 -7.18 -2.85
CA PRO A 172 9.75 -6.89 -2.96
C PRO A 172 8.99 -7.94 -3.79
N VAL A 173 7.83 -8.33 -3.30
CA VAL A 173 6.95 -9.34 -3.93
C VAL A 173 5.76 -8.68 -4.62
N TYR A 174 5.09 -7.77 -3.93
CA TYR A 174 3.87 -7.10 -4.40
C TYR A 174 4.15 -5.71 -4.93
N TYR A 175 4.88 -4.91 -4.16
CA TYR A 175 5.12 -3.51 -4.44
C TYR A 175 6.56 -3.24 -4.82
N SER A 176 6.75 -2.45 -5.86
CA SER A 176 8.05 -1.89 -6.19
C SER A 176 7.93 -0.39 -6.47
N ARG A 177 9.03 0.35 -6.35
CA ARG A 177 9.07 1.73 -6.84
C ARG A 177 9.02 1.73 -8.36
N LEU A 178 8.16 2.57 -8.93
CA LEU A 178 8.07 2.76 -10.37
C LEU A 178 9.38 3.38 -10.88
N LYS A 179 9.92 2.81 -11.96
CA LYS A 179 11.19 3.23 -12.57
C LYS A 179 10.98 4.23 -13.69
#